data_77836e730acc326b74766d564e9883e3
#
_entry.id   77836e730acc326b74766d564e9883e3
#
_cell.length_a   1.000
_cell.length_b   1.000
_cell.length_c   1.000
_cell.angle_alpha   90.00
_cell.angle_beta   90.00
_cell.angle_gamma   90.00
#
_symmetry.space_group_name_H-M   'P 1'
#
loop_
_entity.id
_entity.type
_entity.pdbx_description
1 polymer ?
#
loop_
_entity_poly.entity_id
_entity_poly.type
_entity_poly.pdbx_seq_one_letter_code
_entity_poly.pdbx_strand_id
1 'polypeptide(L)'
;MQLIISQLFGGKGQSNGSGGNAGGIPDFAARPDRSEITDYSPVPDIIAPIWPADSAVDVNIYVSPSVVLPTLSKLPSTALVLQEKNFTVGNYSDTREIDTTIQIPKEVQQNGTLWAHFFVGLTGHQLDPAAKDYSTDTATHFFRPLNQYLPKKKAKKLKNLLAGDEEEGEEEDHTPDVSISSFYHPNFTVSVIPDSGTQRYRQIHPAVRQHVRLESSGARDLSGQNGWYYPIVFLNTFWQLKSQMTELNSTVETMPLRITLNNLQNWKFSMMTSVDDSAKQTSKQAAYGQSTPGGGDGSEFEMVKEVLLNTNIYLLGTTGVVTILHMIFETLAFKNDIVRLSFPLSGTLPYYVVGSHGTNDLSLPNSPTGAKRRMLSAPLCAQSWPTFSCRPWSSST
;
A
#
# COMPACT_ATOMS: atom_id res chain seq x y z
N MET A 1 -15.32 -6.47 -3.04
CA MET A 1 -14.16 -7.26 -3.50
C MET A 1 -14.04 -7.33 -5.04
N GLN A 2 -15.10 -7.62 -5.80
CA GLN A 2 -15.04 -7.66 -7.27
C GLN A 2 -14.60 -6.35 -7.94
N LEU A 3 -14.97 -5.19 -7.42
CA LEU A 3 -14.58 -3.86 -7.95
C LEU A 3 -13.07 -3.57 -7.77
N ILE A 4 -12.47 -4.04 -6.70
CA ILE A 4 -11.03 -3.86 -6.44
C ILE A 4 -10.20 -4.75 -7.36
N ILE A 5 -10.65 -5.97 -7.60
CA ILE A 5 -9.97 -6.94 -8.48
C ILE A 5 -10.03 -6.47 -9.95
N SER A 6 -11.14 -5.90 -10.41
CA SER A 6 -11.26 -5.39 -11.77
C SER A 6 -10.40 -4.15 -12.04
N GLN A 7 -10.17 -3.31 -11.02
CA GLN A 7 -9.24 -2.17 -11.13
C GLN A 7 -7.77 -2.60 -11.06
N LEU A 8 -7.46 -3.67 -10.30
CA LEU A 8 -6.09 -4.19 -10.18
C LEU A 8 -5.65 -5.02 -11.40
N PHE A 9 -6.57 -5.73 -12.04
CA PHE A 9 -6.26 -6.62 -13.18
C PHE A 9 -6.83 -6.15 -14.53
N GLY A 10 -7.62 -5.07 -14.56
CA GLY A 10 -8.26 -4.55 -15.77
C GLY A 10 -7.35 -3.73 -16.69
N GLY A 11 -6.14 -3.43 -16.29
CA GLY A 11 -5.10 -2.89 -17.15
C GLY A 11 -4.50 -4.02 -17.98
N LYS A 12 -4.93 -4.19 -19.24
CA LYS A 12 -4.18 -4.97 -20.22
C LYS A 12 -2.77 -4.40 -20.29
N GLY A 13 -1.86 -4.97 -19.50
CA GLY A 13 -0.43 -4.78 -19.64
C GLY A 13 -0.02 -5.32 -20.99
N GLN A 14 0.07 -4.46 -21.96
CA GLN A 14 0.74 -4.75 -23.20
C GLN A 14 2.23 -4.71 -22.87
N SER A 15 2.76 -5.87 -22.45
CA SER A 15 4.18 -6.12 -22.39
C SER A 15 4.68 -6.27 -23.83
N ASN A 16 4.99 -5.18 -24.49
CA ASN A 16 5.87 -5.21 -25.64
C ASN A 16 7.29 -4.90 -25.15
N GLY A 17 8.05 -5.95 -24.87
CA GLY A 17 9.49 -5.89 -24.92
C GLY A 17 9.91 -5.66 -26.36
N SER A 18 10.26 -4.45 -26.67
CA SER A 18 11.09 -4.00 -27.78
C SER A 18 11.08 -2.47 -27.73
N GLY A 19 12.26 -1.85 -27.60
CA GLY A 19 12.41 -0.41 -27.57
C GLY A 19 11.82 0.26 -28.82
N GLY A 20 10.55 0.63 -28.70
CA GLY A 20 9.83 1.42 -29.68
C GLY A 20 8.88 2.32 -28.90
N ASN A 21 9.06 3.64 -29.05
CA ASN A 21 8.20 4.69 -28.51
C ASN A 21 6.72 4.44 -28.79
N ALA A 22 6.03 3.74 -27.89
CA ALA A 22 4.60 3.55 -27.95
C ALA A 22 3.85 4.82 -27.50
N GLY A 23 4.06 5.94 -28.17
CA GLY A 23 3.41 7.19 -27.84
C GLY A 23 3.91 8.42 -28.60
N GLY A 24 4.90 8.28 -29.49
CA GLY A 24 5.38 9.37 -30.33
C GLY A 24 6.21 10.44 -29.60
N ILE A 25 6.57 10.24 -28.33
CA ILE A 25 7.47 11.16 -27.61
C ILE A 25 8.91 10.82 -28.03
N PRO A 26 9.69 11.80 -28.51
CA PRO A 26 11.08 11.59 -28.86
C PRO A 26 11.92 11.24 -27.63
N ASP A 27 13.11 10.65 -27.84
CA ASP A 27 14.06 10.47 -26.78
C ASP A 27 14.44 11.85 -26.19
N PHE A 28 14.72 11.88 -24.89
CA PHE A 28 15.02 13.12 -24.20
C PHE A 28 16.20 13.89 -24.82
N ALA A 29 17.19 13.19 -25.37
CA ALA A 29 18.32 13.79 -26.06
C ALA A 29 17.93 14.57 -27.33
N ALA A 30 16.81 14.22 -27.94
CA ALA A 30 16.27 14.86 -29.16
C ALA A 30 15.18 15.90 -28.83
N ARG A 31 15.13 16.39 -27.57
CA ARG A 31 14.14 17.40 -27.16
C ARG A 31 14.39 18.72 -27.90
N PRO A 32 13.30 19.43 -28.26
CA PRO A 32 13.41 20.77 -28.85
C PRO A 32 13.85 21.80 -27.80
N ASP A 33 14.41 22.89 -28.28
CA ASP A 33 14.65 24.05 -27.43
C ASP A 33 13.32 24.70 -27.02
N ARG A 34 13.27 25.26 -25.82
CA ARG A 34 12.05 25.89 -25.30
C ARG A 34 11.50 27.00 -26.20
N SER A 35 12.35 27.66 -26.96
CA SER A 35 11.97 28.71 -27.91
C SER A 35 11.17 28.19 -29.13
N GLU A 36 11.26 26.91 -29.42
CA GLU A 36 10.56 26.24 -30.51
C GLU A 36 9.13 25.80 -30.13
N ILE A 37 8.83 25.81 -28.84
CA ILE A 37 7.56 25.35 -28.30
C ILE A 37 6.58 26.50 -28.20
N THR A 38 5.50 26.45 -28.98
CA THR A 38 4.47 27.52 -29.04
C THR A 38 3.35 27.31 -28.02
N ASP A 39 2.96 26.06 -27.73
CA ASP A 39 1.85 25.72 -26.83
C ASP A 39 2.34 24.92 -25.64
N TYR A 40 2.90 25.60 -24.65
CA TYR A 40 3.49 24.97 -23.47
C TYR A 40 2.46 24.67 -22.38
N SER A 41 2.28 23.38 -22.05
CA SER A 41 1.50 22.96 -20.90
C SER A 41 2.36 22.81 -19.65
N PRO A 42 2.03 23.46 -18.51
CA PRO A 42 2.77 23.29 -17.26
C PRO A 42 2.68 21.86 -16.69
N VAL A 43 1.57 21.16 -16.99
CA VAL A 43 1.36 19.76 -16.57
C VAL A 43 1.31 18.90 -17.83
N PRO A 44 2.25 17.95 -18.01
CA PRO A 44 2.26 17.11 -19.19
C PRO A 44 1.05 16.17 -19.25
N ASP A 45 0.61 15.84 -20.45
CA ASP A 45 -0.43 14.83 -20.67
C ASP A 45 0.16 13.43 -20.69
N ILE A 46 1.25 13.25 -21.42
CA ILE A 46 1.99 11.97 -21.50
C ILE A 46 3.40 12.22 -21.01
N ILE A 47 3.94 11.24 -20.31
CA ILE A 47 5.31 11.27 -19.80
C ILE A 47 6.08 10.02 -20.24
N ALA A 48 7.34 10.17 -20.60
CA ALA A 48 8.27 9.11 -20.95
C ALA A 48 9.49 9.12 -20.01
N PRO A 49 10.17 7.99 -19.79
CA PRO A 49 11.37 7.95 -18.98
C PRO A 49 12.49 8.77 -19.65
N ILE A 50 13.26 9.52 -18.82
CA ILE A 50 14.37 10.35 -19.31
C ILE A 50 15.59 9.51 -19.71
N TRP A 51 15.83 8.41 -18.98
CA TRP A 51 16.92 7.50 -19.24
C TRP A 51 16.40 6.20 -19.85
N PRO A 52 17.15 5.60 -20.78
CA PRO A 52 16.77 4.31 -21.37
C PRO A 52 16.74 3.20 -20.31
N ALA A 53 16.00 2.14 -20.59
CA ALA A 53 16.05 0.91 -19.81
C ALA A 53 17.50 0.37 -19.81
N ASP A 54 17.87 -0.36 -18.76
CA ASP A 54 19.23 -0.91 -18.55
C ASP A 54 20.33 0.13 -18.34
N SER A 55 19.98 1.39 -18.06
CA SER A 55 20.94 2.41 -17.67
C SER A 55 21.64 2.06 -16.37
N ALA A 56 22.95 2.30 -16.32
CA ALA A 56 23.71 2.22 -15.09
C ALA A 56 23.63 3.56 -14.34
N VAL A 57 23.26 3.49 -13.05
CA VAL A 57 23.09 4.67 -12.19
C VAL A 57 23.96 4.58 -10.95
N ASP A 58 24.41 5.75 -10.48
CA ASP A 58 25.03 5.91 -9.19
C ASP A 58 23.99 6.44 -8.20
N VAL A 59 23.96 5.87 -6.99
CA VAL A 59 23.01 6.21 -5.94
C VAL A 59 23.76 6.57 -4.67
N ASN A 60 23.61 7.82 -4.21
CA ASN A 60 24.14 8.27 -2.93
C ASN A 60 22.98 8.65 -2.01
N ILE A 61 23.02 8.21 -0.76
CA ILE A 61 22.01 8.54 0.24
C ILE A 61 22.70 9.24 1.42
N TYR A 62 22.25 10.46 1.69
CA TYR A 62 22.68 11.24 2.85
C TYR A 62 21.52 11.40 3.82
N VAL A 63 21.84 11.48 5.11
CA VAL A 63 20.86 11.67 6.16
C VAL A 63 21.13 12.97 6.90
N SER A 64 20.07 13.77 7.10
CA SER A 64 20.14 15.07 7.75
C SER A 64 18.85 15.39 8.51
N PRO A 65 18.90 16.15 9.61
CA PRO A 65 17.70 16.70 10.25
C PRO A 65 17.05 17.81 9.41
N SER A 66 17.77 18.38 8.43
CA SER A 66 17.28 19.46 7.60
C SER A 66 16.85 18.98 6.20
N VAL A 67 15.77 19.58 5.69
CA VAL A 67 15.32 19.40 4.29
C VAL A 67 16.26 20.04 3.30
N VAL A 68 16.95 21.11 3.71
CA VAL A 68 17.92 21.82 2.85
C VAL A 68 19.32 21.37 3.23
N LEU A 69 20.04 20.79 2.26
CA LEU A 69 21.42 20.38 2.45
C LEU A 69 22.38 21.50 2.01
N PRO A 70 23.49 21.69 2.72
CA PRO A 70 24.63 22.41 2.18
C PRO A 70 25.26 21.61 1.02
N THR A 71 26.26 22.20 0.35
CA THR A 71 27.06 21.50 -0.67
C THR A 71 27.56 20.16 -0.12
N LEU A 72 27.48 19.08 -0.89
CA LEU A 72 27.84 17.72 -0.44
C LEU A 72 29.28 17.65 0.12
N SER A 73 30.20 18.45 -0.41
CA SER A 73 31.59 18.56 0.08
C SER A 73 31.73 19.12 1.51
N LYS A 74 30.68 19.81 2.03
CA LYS A 74 30.67 20.39 3.38
C LYS A 74 29.93 19.51 4.40
N LEU A 75 29.31 18.43 3.94
CA LEU A 75 28.63 17.49 4.82
C LEU A 75 29.65 16.63 5.58
N PRO A 76 29.39 16.30 6.85
CA PRO A 76 30.23 15.36 7.57
C PRO A 76 30.14 13.97 6.90
N SER A 77 31.23 13.22 6.92
CA SER A 77 31.28 11.87 6.36
C SER A 77 30.26 10.92 6.99
N THR A 78 29.87 11.20 8.22
CA THR A 78 28.83 10.45 8.96
C THR A 78 27.42 10.66 8.41
N ALA A 79 27.19 11.67 7.60
CA ALA A 79 25.91 11.91 6.94
C ALA A 79 25.72 11.02 5.71
N LEU A 80 26.79 10.54 5.10
CA LEU A 80 26.72 9.60 3.97
C LEU A 80 26.44 8.20 4.50
N VAL A 81 25.29 7.66 4.14
CA VAL A 81 24.80 6.38 4.62
C VAL A 81 24.95 5.28 3.58
N LEU A 82 24.81 5.64 2.30
CA LEU A 82 24.96 4.71 1.19
C LEU A 82 25.64 5.41 0.02
N GLN A 83 26.61 4.74 -0.57
CA GLN A 83 27.22 5.13 -1.84
C GLN A 83 27.39 3.90 -2.71
N GLU A 84 26.50 3.75 -3.68
CA GLU A 84 26.51 2.67 -4.64
C GLU A 84 26.74 3.20 -6.04
N LYS A 85 27.67 2.56 -6.75
CA LYS A 85 28.02 2.90 -8.12
C LYS A 85 27.62 1.80 -9.08
N ASN A 86 27.30 2.20 -10.29
CA ASN A 86 27.03 1.28 -11.40
C ASN A 86 25.92 0.26 -11.06
N PHE A 87 24.83 0.75 -10.46
CA PHE A 87 23.63 -0.05 -10.23
C PHE A 87 22.83 -0.10 -11.54
N THR A 88 22.57 -1.32 -12.04
CA THR A 88 21.87 -1.49 -13.32
C THR A 88 20.37 -1.44 -13.11
N VAL A 89 19.73 -0.44 -13.69
CA VAL A 89 18.27 -0.30 -13.69
C VAL A 89 17.70 -1.39 -14.61
N GLY A 90 16.79 -2.23 -14.10
CA GLY A 90 16.20 -3.32 -14.86
C GLY A 90 16.77 -4.71 -14.56
N ASN A 91 17.91 -4.79 -13.94
CA ASN A 91 18.47 -6.06 -13.49
C ASN A 91 17.85 -6.48 -12.13
N TYR A 92 16.82 -7.30 -12.16
CA TYR A 92 16.12 -7.78 -10.95
C TYR A 92 16.96 -8.71 -10.06
N SER A 93 18.09 -9.18 -10.54
CA SER A 93 19.03 -9.99 -9.76
C SER A 93 20.06 -9.14 -9.00
N ASP A 94 20.23 -7.86 -9.37
CA ASP A 94 21.12 -6.93 -8.67
C ASP A 94 20.42 -6.42 -7.41
N THR A 95 20.75 -7.06 -6.29
CA THR A 95 20.28 -6.65 -4.96
C THR A 95 21.51 -6.40 -4.09
N ARG A 96 21.59 -5.21 -3.50
CA ARG A 96 22.69 -4.79 -2.65
C ARG A 96 22.18 -4.51 -1.25
N GLU A 97 22.85 -5.11 -0.25
CA GLU A 97 22.51 -4.94 1.15
C GLU A 97 23.67 -4.33 1.90
N ILE A 98 23.39 -3.29 2.65
CA ILE A 98 24.38 -2.52 3.40
C ILE A 98 23.85 -2.30 4.81
N ASP A 99 24.62 -2.73 5.79
CA ASP A 99 24.38 -2.47 7.19
C ASP A 99 25.20 -1.26 7.64
N THR A 100 24.54 -0.27 8.19
CA THR A 100 25.19 0.95 8.69
C THR A 100 24.56 1.38 10.01
N THR A 101 25.23 2.31 10.70
CA THR A 101 24.70 2.91 11.94
C THR A 101 24.71 4.42 11.79
N ILE A 102 23.57 5.03 12.06
CA ILE A 102 23.40 6.48 11.98
C ILE A 102 23.37 7.05 13.40
N GLN A 103 24.05 8.16 13.61
CA GLN A 103 23.91 8.96 14.81
C GLN A 103 22.69 9.85 14.69
N ILE A 104 21.85 9.88 15.73
CA ILE A 104 20.61 10.64 15.74
C ILE A 104 20.86 12.02 16.34
N PRO A 105 20.63 13.09 15.55
CA PRO A 105 20.74 14.45 16.05
C PRO A 105 19.76 14.72 17.21
N LYS A 106 20.13 15.58 18.15
CA LYS A 106 19.28 15.95 19.31
C LYS A 106 17.91 16.49 18.90
N GLU A 107 17.84 17.19 17.77
CA GLU A 107 16.58 17.71 17.21
C GLU A 107 15.61 16.59 16.87
N VAL A 108 16.12 15.47 16.33
CA VAL A 108 15.30 14.29 15.98
C VAL A 108 14.86 13.54 17.23
N GLN A 109 15.71 13.47 18.26
CA GLN A 109 15.35 12.91 19.58
C GLN A 109 14.22 13.68 20.28
N GLN A 110 14.07 14.97 19.95
CA GLN A 110 13.00 15.85 20.43
C GLN A 110 11.78 15.89 19.51
N ASN A 111 11.49 14.78 18.86
CA ASN A 111 10.37 14.61 17.93
C ASN A 111 10.54 15.37 16.60
N GLY A 112 11.78 15.66 16.20
CA GLY A 112 12.10 16.19 14.88
C GLY A 112 12.07 15.10 13.78
N THR A 113 12.14 15.55 12.52
CA THR A 113 12.15 14.64 11.35
C THR A 113 13.58 14.41 10.91
N LEU A 114 13.92 13.14 10.66
CA LEU A 114 15.16 12.74 10.02
C LEU A 114 14.91 12.53 8.54
N TRP A 115 15.62 13.25 7.69
CA TRP A 115 15.45 13.23 6.24
C TRP A 115 16.55 12.42 5.57
N ALA A 116 16.15 11.49 4.70
CA ALA A 116 17.06 10.86 3.74
C ALA A 116 17.02 11.63 2.42
N HIS A 117 18.18 12.03 1.94
CA HIS A 117 18.38 12.71 0.67
C HIS A 117 18.98 11.73 -0.32
N PHE A 118 18.27 11.52 -1.41
CA PHE A 118 18.63 10.60 -2.47
C PHE A 118 19.19 11.39 -3.65
N PHE A 119 20.43 11.10 -4.01
CA PHE A 119 21.08 11.62 -5.20
C PHE A 119 21.23 10.44 -6.16
N VAL A 120 20.56 10.51 -7.29
CA VAL A 120 20.53 9.44 -8.29
C VAL A 120 20.90 10.05 -9.63
N GLY A 121 21.84 9.45 -10.32
CA GLY A 121 22.25 9.92 -11.64
C GLY A 121 22.92 8.83 -12.46
N LEU A 122 23.11 9.09 -13.74
CA LEU A 122 23.84 8.20 -14.63
C LEU A 122 25.28 8.04 -14.15
N THR A 123 25.80 6.83 -14.24
CA THR A 123 27.16 6.49 -13.77
C THR A 123 28.20 7.39 -14.40
N GLY A 124 29.08 7.92 -13.54
CA GLY A 124 30.18 8.81 -13.95
C GLY A 124 29.82 10.28 -14.05
N HIS A 125 28.57 10.67 -13.79
CA HIS A 125 28.13 12.08 -13.78
C HIS A 125 28.10 12.66 -12.37
N GLN A 126 28.17 14.01 -12.32
CA GLN A 126 28.13 14.71 -11.03
C GLN A 126 26.75 14.67 -10.40
N LEU A 127 26.71 14.25 -9.12
CA LEU A 127 25.46 14.14 -8.36
C LEU A 127 25.16 15.36 -7.47
N ASP A 128 26.15 16.21 -7.19
CA ASP A 128 25.98 17.40 -6.34
C ASP A 128 25.32 18.54 -7.11
N PRO A 129 24.09 18.95 -6.78
CA PRO A 129 23.41 20.07 -7.45
C PRO A 129 24.13 21.42 -7.33
N ALA A 130 25.04 21.56 -6.36
CA ALA A 130 25.83 22.77 -6.17
C ALA A 130 27.13 22.79 -6.99
N ALA A 131 27.49 21.70 -7.63
CA ALA A 131 28.67 21.61 -8.48
C ALA A 131 28.45 22.26 -9.86
N LYS A 132 29.51 22.80 -10.44
CA LYS A 132 29.42 23.46 -11.75
C LYS A 132 29.07 22.52 -12.91
N ASP A 133 29.48 21.26 -12.78
CA ASP A 133 29.29 20.24 -13.82
C ASP A 133 27.99 19.41 -13.60
N TYR A 134 27.10 19.87 -12.71
CA TYR A 134 25.83 19.24 -12.49
C TYR A 134 24.86 19.51 -13.64
N SER A 135 24.22 18.45 -14.14
CA SER A 135 23.16 18.56 -15.14
C SER A 135 21.91 17.85 -14.67
N THR A 136 20.77 18.51 -14.80
CA THR A 136 19.45 17.90 -14.53
C THR A 136 19.11 16.78 -15.51
N ASP A 137 19.77 16.73 -16.67
CA ASP A 137 19.59 15.66 -17.65
C ASP A 137 20.13 14.31 -17.17
N THR A 138 21.20 14.37 -16.37
CA THR A 138 21.95 13.18 -15.95
C THR A 138 21.81 12.83 -14.49
N ALA A 139 21.30 13.74 -13.66
CA ALA A 139 21.15 13.50 -12.22
C ALA A 139 19.89 14.16 -11.64
N THR A 140 19.37 13.58 -10.58
CA THR A 140 18.23 14.09 -9.81
C THR A 140 18.46 13.95 -8.32
N HIS A 141 17.87 14.86 -7.57
CA HIS A 141 17.88 14.85 -6.11
C HIS A 141 16.45 14.91 -5.56
N PHE A 142 16.18 14.13 -4.53
CA PHE A 142 14.93 14.20 -3.76
C PHE A 142 15.15 13.76 -2.33
N PHE A 143 14.18 13.99 -1.47
CA PHE A 143 14.26 13.62 -0.06
C PHE A 143 12.97 12.96 0.42
N ARG A 144 13.09 12.13 1.45
CA ARG A 144 11.98 11.45 2.13
C ARG A 144 12.27 11.35 3.63
N PRO A 145 11.24 11.40 4.49
CA PRO A 145 11.42 11.17 5.91
C PRO A 145 11.78 9.70 6.18
N LEU A 146 12.73 9.46 7.08
CA LEU A 146 13.10 8.14 7.58
C LEU A 146 12.24 7.68 8.75
N ASN A 147 11.83 8.62 9.59
CA ASN A 147 10.97 8.36 10.72
C ASN A 147 9.50 8.55 10.36
N GLN A 148 8.63 7.88 11.08
CA GLN A 148 7.19 7.94 10.94
C GLN A 148 6.57 8.42 12.25
N TYR A 149 5.55 9.25 12.15
CA TYR A 149 4.80 9.72 13.31
C TYR A 149 3.57 8.83 13.51
N LEU A 150 3.55 8.10 14.61
CA LEU A 150 2.47 7.18 14.93
C LEU A 150 1.79 7.55 16.25
N PRO A 151 0.49 7.31 16.37
CA PRO A 151 -0.22 7.50 17.62
C PRO A 151 0.23 6.44 18.64
N LYS A 152 0.62 6.89 19.82
CA LYS A 152 0.95 6.05 20.97
C LYS A 152 -0.22 6.10 21.96
N LYS A 153 -0.86 4.97 22.20
CA LYS A 153 -1.88 4.88 23.27
C LYS A 153 -1.16 4.98 24.61
N LYS A 154 -1.60 5.89 25.46
CA LYS A 154 -1.14 5.93 26.86
C LYS A 154 -1.45 4.56 27.47
N ALA A 155 -0.47 3.95 28.14
CA ALA A 155 -0.72 2.74 28.90
C ALA A 155 -1.78 3.07 29.96
N LYS A 156 -2.94 2.41 29.88
CA LYS A 156 -3.93 2.52 30.95
C LYS A 156 -3.27 2.07 32.24
N LYS A 157 -3.23 2.96 33.24
CA LYS A 157 -2.80 2.57 34.58
C LYS A 157 -3.67 1.39 34.99
N LEU A 158 -3.08 0.22 35.18
CA LEU A 158 -3.78 -0.92 35.76
C LEU A 158 -4.22 -0.50 37.15
N LYS A 159 -5.51 -0.23 37.32
CA LYS A 159 -6.09 -0.03 38.67
C LYS A 159 -5.81 -1.32 39.44
N ASN A 160 -5.08 -1.19 40.52
CA ASN A 160 -4.85 -2.28 41.45
C ASN A 160 -6.18 -2.56 42.17
N LEU A 161 -6.96 -3.49 41.65
CA LEU A 161 -8.26 -3.88 42.23
C LEU A 161 -8.19 -4.41 43.67
N LEU A 162 -6.98 -4.50 44.23
CA LEU A 162 -6.70 -4.94 45.60
C LEU A 162 -6.43 -3.80 46.60
N ALA A 163 -6.27 -2.56 46.14
CA ALA A 163 -6.20 -1.39 47.02
C ALA A 163 -7.60 -0.82 47.15
N GLY A 164 -8.18 -0.96 48.34
CA GLY A 164 -9.56 -0.53 48.65
C GLY A 164 -9.82 0.92 48.28
N ASP A 165 -11.09 1.19 48.07
CA ASP A 165 -11.72 2.45 47.70
C ASP A 165 -11.18 3.66 48.44
N GLU A 166 -10.34 4.48 47.80
CA GLU A 166 -10.29 5.91 48.04
C GLU A 166 -10.81 6.55 46.72
N GLU A 167 -12.04 7.01 46.77
CA GLU A 167 -12.67 7.87 45.77
C GLU A 167 -11.94 9.22 45.74
N GLU A 168 -10.80 9.28 45.04
CA GLU A 168 -10.31 10.54 44.47
C GLU A 168 -11.07 10.74 43.16
N GLY A 169 -11.89 11.81 43.13
CA GLY A 169 -12.63 12.22 41.96
C GLY A 169 -11.69 12.32 40.74
N GLU A 170 -11.75 11.37 39.85
CA GLU A 170 -11.12 11.45 38.52
C GLU A 170 -11.84 12.60 37.80
N GLU A 171 -11.22 13.78 37.72
CA GLU A 171 -11.46 14.67 36.60
C GLU A 171 -11.18 13.86 35.34
N GLU A 172 -12.24 13.52 34.62
CA GLU A 172 -12.11 12.96 33.27
C GLU A 172 -11.40 14.01 32.43
N ASP A 173 -10.07 13.85 32.31
CA ASP A 173 -9.24 14.65 31.44
C ASP A 173 -9.68 14.29 30.00
N HIS A 174 -10.55 15.12 29.43
CA HIS A 174 -11.07 15.02 28.07
C HIS A 174 -10.01 15.26 27.01
N THR A 175 -8.73 15.29 27.38
CA THR A 175 -7.64 15.32 26.40
C THR A 175 -7.57 13.97 25.69
N PRO A 176 -7.50 13.96 24.35
CA PRO A 176 -7.42 12.71 23.62
C PRO A 176 -6.23 11.89 24.11
N ASP A 177 -6.49 10.68 24.57
CA ASP A 177 -5.52 9.73 25.14
C ASP A 177 -4.42 9.27 24.14
N VAL A 178 -4.25 10.01 23.04
CA VAL A 178 -3.36 9.69 21.95
C VAL A 178 -2.27 10.75 21.84
N SER A 179 -1.06 10.40 22.24
CA SER A 179 0.14 11.19 21.94
C SER A 179 0.78 10.72 20.63
N ILE A 180 1.29 11.65 19.83
CA ILE A 180 2.02 11.33 18.60
C ILE A 180 3.51 11.29 18.93
N SER A 181 4.14 10.16 18.64
CA SER A 181 5.59 9.97 18.82
C SER A 181 6.26 9.61 17.50
N SER A 182 7.55 9.88 17.41
CA SER A 182 8.38 9.55 16.25
C SER A 182 8.94 8.14 16.39
N PHE A 183 8.79 7.35 15.33
CA PHE A 183 9.27 5.97 15.27
C PHE A 183 10.14 5.75 14.04
N TYR A 184 11.07 4.83 14.13
CA TYR A 184 11.85 4.38 12.99
C TYR A 184 11.83 2.86 12.87
N HIS A 185 12.09 2.37 11.66
CA HIS A 185 12.25 0.96 11.37
C HIS A 185 13.71 0.68 10.95
N PRO A 186 14.36 -0.39 11.47
CA PRO A 186 15.76 -0.67 11.16
C PRO A 186 16.00 -1.09 9.71
N ASN A 187 15.01 -1.64 9.03
CA ASN A 187 15.13 -2.09 7.64
C ASN A 187 14.56 -1.05 6.69
N PHE A 188 15.34 -0.74 5.67
CA PHE A 188 15.07 0.32 4.70
C PHE A 188 15.28 -0.18 3.28
N THR A 189 14.21 -0.41 2.55
CA THR A 189 14.31 -0.90 1.18
C THR A 189 14.09 0.24 0.20
N VAL A 190 15.07 0.45 -0.67
CA VAL A 190 15.03 1.41 -1.77
C VAL A 190 14.89 0.63 -3.07
N SER A 191 13.77 0.77 -3.73
CA SER A 191 13.47 0.05 -4.96
C SER A 191 13.44 0.99 -6.15
N VAL A 192 14.17 0.64 -7.21
CA VAL A 192 14.12 1.34 -8.49
C VAL A 192 13.14 0.62 -9.40
N ILE A 193 12.24 1.36 -10.07
CA ILE A 193 11.21 0.81 -10.93
C ILE A 193 11.58 1.07 -12.40
N PRO A 194 12.08 0.05 -13.13
CA PRO A 194 12.60 0.21 -14.49
C PRO A 194 11.52 0.21 -15.56
N ASP A 195 10.42 -0.52 -15.35
CA ASP A 195 9.42 -0.90 -16.35
C ASP A 195 8.16 -0.03 -16.32
N SER A 196 8.28 1.22 -15.88
CA SER A 196 7.14 2.15 -15.84
C SER A 196 6.70 2.63 -17.23
N GLY A 197 7.62 2.73 -18.20
CA GLY A 197 7.33 3.09 -19.58
C GLY A 197 6.67 4.44 -19.78
N THR A 198 6.07 4.62 -20.95
CA THR A 198 5.31 5.83 -21.29
C THR A 198 3.92 5.78 -20.67
N GLN A 199 3.52 6.83 -19.96
CA GLN A 199 2.26 6.86 -19.20
C GLN A 199 1.52 8.20 -19.39
N ARG A 200 0.18 8.15 -19.29
CA ARG A 200 -0.66 9.36 -19.22
C ARG A 200 -0.63 9.90 -17.79
N TYR A 201 0.06 11.01 -17.57
CA TYR A 201 0.33 11.55 -16.24
C TYR A 201 -0.93 11.77 -15.39
N ARG A 202 -2.00 12.28 -15.99
CA ARG A 202 -3.26 12.55 -15.27
C ARG A 202 -4.03 11.27 -14.89
N GLN A 203 -3.77 10.14 -15.59
CA GLN A 203 -4.43 8.86 -15.32
C GLN A 203 -3.68 8.00 -14.30
N ILE A 204 -2.46 8.40 -13.94
CA ILE A 204 -1.69 7.70 -12.90
C ILE A 204 -2.43 7.84 -11.57
N HIS A 205 -2.62 6.72 -10.86
CA HIS A 205 -3.24 6.71 -9.54
C HIS A 205 -2.49 7.66 -8.58
N PRO A 206 -3.17 8.45 -7.74
CA PRO A 206 -2.53 9.44 -6.87
C PRO A 206 -1.42 8.86 -5.99
N ALA A 207 -1.62 7.64 -5.45
CA ALA A 207 -0.63 6.94 -4.63
C ALA A 207 0.68 6.64 -5.39
N VAL A 208 0.60 6.35 -6.69
CA VAL A 208 1.77 6.12 -7.55
C VAL A 208 2.36 7.45 -8.00
N ARG A 209 1.51 8.40 -8.40
CA ARG A 209 1.92 9.69 -8.94
C ARG A 209 2.81 10.50 -7.98
N GLN A 210 2.62 10.39 -6.68
CA GLN A 210 3.47 11.06 -5.67
C GLN A 210 4.93 10.62 -5.71
N HIS A 211 5.23 9.48 -6.32
CA HIS A 211 6.59 8.96 -6.49
C HIS A 211 7.19 9.29 -7.86
N VAL A 212 6.36 9.71 -8.82
CA VAL A 212 6.82 10.12 -10.16
C VAL A 212 7.38 11.53 -10.12
N ARG A 213 8.64 11.69 -10.47
CA ARG A 213 9.31 12.98 -10.55
C ARG A 213 9.48 13.39 -12.00
N LEU A 214 8.83 14.48 -12.36
CA LEU A 214 9.01 15.08 -13.67
C LEU A 214 10.42 15.68 -13.79
N GLU A 215 10.91 15.76 -15.00
CA GLU A 215 12.17 16.40 -15.31
C GLU A 215 12.16 17.86 -14.83
N SER A 216 13.29 18.31 -14.23
CA SER A 216 13.35 19.53 -13.42
C SER A 216 13.39 20.82 -14.27
N SER A 217 13.88 20.77 -15.51
CA SER A 217 13.92 21.94 -16.40
C SER A 217 12.55 22.29 -16.99
N GLY A 218 11.59 21.37 -16.88
CA GLY A 218 10.27 21.49 -17.48
C GLY A 218 10.29 21.32 -19.00
N ALA A 219 11.27 20.59 -19.54
CA ALA A 219 11.34 20.29 -20.96
C ALA A 219 10.04 19.63 -21.47
N ARG A 220 9.66 19.97 -22.70
CA ARG A 220 8.50 19.40 -23.40
C ARG A 220 8.89 19.00 -24.82
N ASP A 221 8.10 18.14 -25.42
CA ASP A 221 8.19 17.83 -26.83
C ASP A 221 7.74 19.00 -27.74
N LEU A 222 7.81 18.82 -29.03
CA LEU A 222 7.37 19.86 -30.01
C LEU A 222 5.90 20.26 -29.86
N SER A 223 5.06 19.35 -29.36
CA SER A 223 3.65 19.67 -29.09
C SER A 223 3.45 20.54 -27.84
N GLY A 224 4.45 20.67 -26.98
CA GLY A 224 4.38 21.34 -25.70
C GLY A 224 3.55 20.64 -24.63
N GLN A 225 2.96 19.48 -24.96
CA GLN A 225 2.02 18.77 -24.09
C GLN A 225 2.64 17.56 -23.38
N ASN A 226 3.70 16.99 -23.93
CA ASN A 226 4.33 15.78 -23.39
C ASN A 226 5.66 16.10 -22.73
N GLY A 227 6.07 15.29 -21.76
CA GLY A 227 7.30 15.52 -21.00
C GLY A 227 8.00 14.24 -20.59
N TRP A 228 9.00 14.39 -19.75
CA TRP A 228 9.82 13.29 -19.27
C TRP A 228 9.84 13.20 -17.75
N TYR A 229 10.19 12.03 -17.22
CA TYR A 229 10.31 11.78 -15.80
C TYR A 229 11.56 10.95 -15.48
N TYR A 230 12.13 11.17 -14.30
CA TYR A 230 13.27 10.38 -13.80
C TYR A 230 12.82 8.98 -13.39
N PRO A 231 13.73 7.98 -13.37
CA PRO A 231 13.43 6.67 -12.84
C PRO A 231 12.75 6.78 -11.48
N ILE A 232 11.67 6.02 -11.30
CA ILE A 232 10.93 6.04 -10.05
C ILE A 232 11.76 5.32 -9.00
N VAL A 233 12.13 6.04 -7.94
CA VAL A 233 12.79 5.48 -6.76
C VAL A 233 11.78 5.46 -5.63
N PHE A 234 11.44 4.27 -5.21
CA PHE A 234 10.44 3.99 -4.20
C PHE A 234 11.08 3.56 -2.89
N LEU A 235 10.79 4.31 -1.83
CA LEU A 235 11.09 3.90 -0.49
C LEU A 235 10.01 2.94 -0.03
N ASN A 236 10.33 1.66 0.00
CA ASN A 236 9.37 0.61 0.31
C ASN A 236 9.16 0.48 1.81
N THR A 237 8.16 1.16 2.32
CA THR A 237 7.70 1.07 3.72
C THR A 237 6.58 0.05 3.91
N PHE A 238 6.11 -0.58 2.83
CA PHE A 238 4.97 -1.50 2.86
C PHE A 238 5.15 -2.67 3.83
N TRP A 239 6.35 -3.26 3.86
CA TRP A 239 6.65 -4.41 4.71
C TRP A 239 7.15 -4.04 6.12
N GLN A 240 7.19 -2.76 6.45
CA GLN A 240 7.54 -2.32 7.80
C GLN A 240 6.36 -2.56 8.74
N LEU A 241 6.57 -3.41 9.76
CA LEU A 241 5.58 -3.68 10.80
C LEU A 241 5.71 -2.65 11.93
N LYS A 242 4.58 -2.15 12.42
CA LYS A 242 4.56 -1.23 13.59
C LYS A 242 5.15 -1.87 14.84
N SER A 243 4.99 -3.19 15.00
CA SER A 243 5.56 -3.97 16.12
C SER A 243 7.10 -4.00 16.14
N GLN A 244 7.75 -3.79 14.97
CA GLN A 244 9.21 -3.76 14.83
C GLN A 244 9.79 -2.35 14.85
N MET A 245 8.95 -1.33 14.97
CA MET A 245 9.39 0.06 15.03
C MET A 245 9.87 0.42 16.44
N THR A 246 10.97 1.16 16.51
CA THR A 246 11.53 1.70 17.74
C THR A 246 11.17 3.17 17.88
N GLU A 247 10.71 3.57 19.06
CA GLU A 247 10.43 4.97 19.36
C GLU A 247 11.73 5.77 19.46
N LEU A 248 11.78 6.89 18.74
CA LEU A 248 12.87 7.86 18.84
C LEU A 248 12.62 8.78 20.06
N ASN A 249 13.47 8.65 21.05
CA ASN A 249 13.42 9.46 22.26
C ASN A 249 14.83 9.93 22.65
N SER A 250 14.96 10.66 23.75
CA SER A 250 16.23 11.19 24.23
C SER A 250 17.26 10.13 24.61
N THR A 251 16.88 8.86 24.73
CA THR A 251 17.77 7.75 25.10
C THR A 251 18.39 7.07 23.89
N VAL A 252 17.86 7.30 22.69
CA VAL A 252 18.33 6.66 21.45
C VAL A 252 19.35 7.58 20.76
N GLU A 253 20.63 7.28 20.95
CA GLU A 253 21.74 8.07 20.37
C GLU A 253 22.12 7.56 18.97
N THR A 254 21.97 6.26 18.72
CA THR A 254 22.35 5.62 17.48
C THR A 254 21.24 4.75 16.94
N MET A 255 21.14 4.67 15.62
CA MET A 255 20.13 3.89 14.91
C MET A 255 20.83 2.90 13.98
N PRO A 256 20.69 1.58 14.18
CA PRO A 256 21.11 0.60 13.19
C PRO A 256 20.19 0.70 11.98
N LEU A 257 20.76 0.70 10.78
CA LEU A 257 20.02 0.80 9.53
C LEU A 257 20.55 -0.21 8.52
N ARG A 258 19.68 -1.12 8.11
CA ARG A 258 19.92 -2.01 6.98
C ARG A 258 19.25 -1.45 5.74
N ILE A 259 20.03 -1.12 4.73
CA ILE A 259 19.54 -0.60 3.46
C ILE A 259 19.65 -1.71 2.41
N THR A 260 18.52 -2.00 1.77
CA THR A 260 18.46 -2.91 0.64
C THR A 260 18.14 -2.09 -0.61
N LEU A 261 19.04 -2.08 -1.60
CA LEU A 261 18.83 -1.46 -2.91
C LEU A 261 18.51 -2.56 -3.93
N ASN A 262 17.37 -2.49 -4.60
CA ASN A 262 16.93 -3.47 -5.58
C ASN A 262 16.09 -2.86 -6.72
N ASN A 263 15.83 -3.66 -7.74
CA ASN A 263 14.85 -3.34 -8.78
C ASN A 263 13.50 -3.98 -8.45
N LEU A 264 12.40 -3.25 -8.63
CA LEU A 264 11.04 -3.70 -8.36
C LEU A 264 10.17 -3.53 -9.61
N GLN A 265 9.38 -4.55 -9.93
CA GLN A 265 8.42 -4.51 -11.05
C GLN A 265 7.31 -3.48 -10.79
N ASN A 266 6.91 -2.76 -11.83
CA ASN A 266 5.93 -1.69 -11.76
C ASN A 266 4.58 -2.13 -11.19
N TRP A 267 4.10 -3.34 -11.52
CA TRP A 267 2.83 -3.83 -10.98
C TRP A 267 2.89 -4.07 -9.46
N LYS A 268 4.03 -4.61 -8.95
CA LYS A 268 4.24 -4.78 -7.50
C LYS A 268 4.29 -3.42 -6.80
N PHE A 269 5.03 -2.48 -7.37
CA PHE A 269 5.10 -1.10 -6.89
C PHE A 269 3.71 -0.46 -6.82
N SER A 270 2.94 -0.52 -7.91
CA SER A 270 1.60 0.08 -7.98
C SER A 270 0.64 -0.55 -6.96
N MET A 271 0.70 -1.88 -6.79
CA MET A 271 -0.09 -2.58 -5.80
C MET A 271 0.30 -2.15 -4.37
N MET A 272 1.60 -2.20 -4.04
CA MET A 272 2.09 -1.86 -2.70
C MET A 272 1.76 -0.42 -2.31
N THR A 273 1.98 0.54 -3.23
CA THR A 273 1.67 1.96 -2.97
C THR A 273 0.18 2.21 -2.80
N SER A 274 -0.68 1.56 -3.61
CA SER A 274 -2.13 1.75 -3.52
C SER A 274 -2.69 1.16 -2.23
N VAL A 275 -2.23 -0.02 -1.83
CA VAL A 275 -2.67 -0.67 -0.58
C VAL A 275 -2.15 0.09 0.64
N ASP A 276 -0.89 0.51 0.63
CA ASP A 276 -0.30 1.30 1.73
C ASP A 276 -1.00 2.66 1.91
N ASP A 277 -1.30 3.35 0.81
CA ASP A 277 -2.04 4.61 0.83
C ASP A 277 -3.47 4.41 1.39
N SER A 278 -4.17 3.37 0.96
CA SER A 278 -5.49 3.02 1.48
C SER A 278 -5.45 2.71 2.98
N ALA A 279 -4.47 1.93 3.44
CA ALA A 279 -4.30 1.60 4.85
C ALA A 279 -3.99 2.85 5.70
N LYS A 280 -3.14 3.75 5.19
CA LYS A 280 -2.83 5.03 5.85
C LYS A 280 -4.05 5.95 5.92
N GLN A 281 -4.86 6.02 4.87
CA GLN A 281 -6.10 6.81 4.87
C GLN A 281 -7.11 6.24 5.88
N THR A 282 -7.31 4.92 5.90
CA THR A 282 -8.18 4.25 6.88
C THR A 282 -7.74 4.52 8.31
N SER A 283 -6.44 4.37 8.60
CA SER A 283 -5.89 4.65 9.93
C SER A 283 -6.07 6.11 10.35
N LYS A 284 -5.91 7.07 9.42
CA LYS A 284 -6.16 8.48 9.69
C LYS A 284 -7.63 8.75 9.99
N GLN A 285 -8.54 8.22 9.17
CA GLN A 285 -9.99 8.39 9.38
C GLN A 285 -10.42 7.81 10.73
N ALA A 286 -9.93 6.63 11.09
CA ALA A 286 -10.19 6.02 12.39
C ALA A 286 -9.67 6.87 13.56
N ALA A 287 -8.47 7.46 13.42
CA ALA A 287 -7.89 8.35 14.43
C ALA A 287 -8.71 9.64 14.66
N TYR A 288 -9.41 10.12 13.62
CA TYR A 288 -10.33 11.27 13.72
C TYR A 288 -11.76 10.87 14.09
N GLY A 289 -12.02 9.61 14.46
CA GLY A 289 -13.35 9.12 14.85
C GLY A 289 -14.36 9.07 13.69
N GLN A 290 -13.88 9.10 12.45
CA GLN A 290 -14.73 8.94 11.28
C GLN A 290 -14.99 7.46 11.01
N SER A 291 -16.24 7.12 10.60
CA SER A 291 -16.56 5.76 10.18
C SER A 291 -15.79 5.39 8.92
N THR A 292 -15.01 4.32 9.00
CA THR A 292 -14.26 3.81 7.85
C THR A 292 -15.13 2.86 7.01
N PRO A 293 -14.98 2.85 5.69
CA PRO A 293 -15.61 1.84 4.85
C PRO A 293 -15.09 0.44 5.24
N GLY A 294 -15.93 -0.37 5.91
CA GLY A 294 -15.57 -1.68 6.44
C GLY A 294 -15.39 -1.76 7.96
N GLY A 295 -15.51 -0.64 8.69
CA GLY A 295 -15.54 -0.61 10.16
C GLY A 295 -14.18 -0.86 10.85
N GLY A 296 -13.09 -1.05 10.10
CA GLY A 296 -11.76 -1.32 10.64
C GLY A 296 -10.96 -0.05 10.96
N ASP A 297 -10.00 -0.14 11.85
CA ASP A 297 -9.05 0.92 12.23
C ASP A 297 -7.69 0.82 11.48
N GLY A 298 -7.60 -0.08 10.50
CA GLY A 298 -6.37 -0.38 9.77
C GLY A 298 -5.44 -1.38 10.48
N SER A 299 -5.76 -1.82 11.69
CA SER A 299 -4.99 -2.87 12.40
C SER A 299 -5.12 -4.23 11.72
N GLU A 300 -6.22 -4.50 11.06
CA GLU A 300 -6.46 -5.72 10.28
C GLU A 300 -5.40 -5.90 9.17
N PHE A 301 -5.03 -4.79 8.53
CA PHE A 301 -3.99 -4.81 7.49
C PHE A 301 -2.60 -5.12 8.08
N GLU A 302 -2.30 -4.60 9.27
CA GLU A 302 -1.04 -4.94 9.98
C GLU A 302 -1.01 -6.42 10.35
N MET A 303 -2.13 -6.99 10.84
CA MET A 303 -2.22 -8.43 11.12
C MET A 303 -2.01 -9.28 9.86
N VAL A 304 -2.58 -8.89 8.72
CA VAL A 304 -2.36 -9.59 7.46
C VAL A 304 -0.88 -9.55 7.05
N LYS A 305 -0.22 -8.39 7.15
CA LYS A 305 1.23 -8.28 6.89
C LYS A 305 2.05 -9.16 7.83
N GLU A 306 1.72 -9.16 9.11
CA GLU A 306 2.41 -9.96 10.11
C GLU A 306 2.27 -11.46 9.83
N VAL A 307 1.07 -11.92 9.48
CA VAL A 307 0.84 -13.31 9.06
C VAL A 307 1.65 -13.65 7.81
N LEU A 308 1.66 -12.76 6.80
CA LEU A 308 2.40 -12.98 5.55
C LEU A 308 3.93 -13.06 5.77
N LEU A 309 4.47 -12.29 6.70
CA LEU A 309 5.90 -12.25 7.01
C LEU A 309 6.34 -13.41 7.92
N ASN A 310 5.49 -13.80 8.87
CA ASN A 310 5.84 -14.81 9.89
C ASN A 310 5.42 -16.23 9.48
N THR A 311 4.57 -16.39 8.45
CA THR A 311 4.09 -17.71 8.02
C THR A 311 4.97 -18.27 6.90
N ASN A 312 5.22 -19.57 6.94
CA ASN A 312 5.91 -20.24 5.83
C ASN A 312 5.10 -20.10 4.54
N ILE A 313 5.74 -19.58 3.49
CA ILE A 313 5.11 -19.28 2.20
C ILE A 313 4.45 -20.52 1.55
N TYR A 314 5.02 -21.72 1.79
CA TYR A 314 4.45 -22.97 1.29
C TYR A 314 3.14 -23.32 2.01
N LEU A 315 3.08 -23.11 3.32
CA LEU A 315 1.85 -23.31 4.10
C LEU A 315 0.78 -22.34 3.65
N LEU A 316 1.13 -21.07 3.48
CA LEU A 316 0.22 -20.04 2.99
C LEU A 316 -0.31 -20.37 1.59
N GLY A 317 0.57 -20.79 0.67
CA GLY A 317 0.20 -21.21 -0.67
C GLY A 317 -0.76 -22.40 -0.66
N THR A 318 -0.48 -23.42 0.15
CA THR A 318 -1.34 -24.61 0.28
C THR A 318 -2.71 -24.23 0.83
N THR A 319 -2.77 -23.39 1.86
CA THR A 319 -4.03 -22.90 2.42
C THR A 319 -4.85 -22.13 1.37
N GLY A 320 -4.18 -21.27 0.59
CA GLY A 320 -4.84 -20.55 -0.52
C GLY A 320 -5.44 -21.48 -1.57
N VAL A 321 -4.69 -22.50 -1.99
CA VAL A 321 -5.19 -23.50 -2.96
C VAL A 321 -6.40 -24.26 -2.40
N VAL A 322 -6.32 -24.71 -1.15
CA VAL A 322 -7.45 -25.42 -0.49
C VAL A 322 -8.68 -24.52 -0.40
N THR A 323 -8.51 -23.24 -0.05
CA THR A 323 -9.60 -22.26 0.03
C THR A 323 -10.27 -22.06 -1.33
N ILE A 324 -9.49 -21.94 -2.40
CA ILE A 324 -10.01 -21.79 -3.78
C ILE A 324 -10.79 -23.05 -4.18
N LEU A 325 -10.23 -24.24 -3.92
CA LEU A 325 -10.92 -25.50 -4.19
C LEU A 325 -12.25 -25.60 -3.42
N HIS A 326 -12.26 -25.21 -2.16
CA HIS A 326 -13.48 -25.19 -1.34
C HIS A 326 -14.54 -24.28 -1.95
N MET A 327 -14.15 -23.07 -2.36
CA MET A 327 -15.05 -22.12 -3.02
C MET A 327 -15.59 -22.66 -4.37
N ILE A 328 -14.78 -23.38 -5.13
CA ILE A 328 -15.23 -24.05 -6.37
C ILE A 328 -16.24 -25.13 -6.06
N PHE A 329 -15.99 -25.99 -5.06
CA PHE A 329 -16.93 -27.06 -4.67
C PHE A 329 -18.24 -26.50 -4.14
N GLU A 330 -18.22 -25.46 -3.33
CA GLU A 330 -19.43 -24.76 -2.89
C GLU A 330 -20.24 -24.21 -4.06
N THR A 331 -19.58 -23.56 -5.02
CA THR A 331 -20.24 -23.03 -6.22
C THR A 331 -20.86 -24.14 -7.07
N LEU A 332 -20.17 -25.27 -7.20
CA LEU A 332 -20.70 -26.45 -7.94
C LEU A 332 -21.87 -27.10 -7.21
N ALA A 333 -21.82 -27.17 -5.87
CA ALA A 333 -22.94 -27.67 -5.05
C ALA A 333 -24.17 -26.77 -5.22
N PHE A 334 -24.02 -25.46 -5.11
CA PHE A 334 -25.09 -24.49 -5.37
C PHE A 334 -25.71 -24.65 -6.76
N LYS A 335 -24.86 -24.79 -7.79
CA LYS A 335 -25.34 -25.01 -9.15
C LYS A 335 -26.20 -26.28 -9.27
N ASN A 336 -25.79 -27.34 -8.60
CA ASN A 336 -26.52 -28.63 -8.62
C ASN A 336 -27.88 -28.53 -7.92
N ASP A 337 -27.97 -27.77 -6.84
CA ASP A 337 -29.20 -27.52 -6.10
C ASP A 337 -30.17 -26.63 -6.89
N ILE A 338 -29.68 -25.61 -7.59
CA ILE A 338 -30.50 -24.75 -8.45
C ILE A 338 -31.03 -25.53 -9.63
N VAL A 339 -30.24 -26.42 -10.25
CA VAL A 339 -30.68 -27.25 -11.37
C VAL A 339 -31.77 -28.23 -10.91
N ARG A 340 -31.69 -28.83 -9.72
CA ARG A 340 -32.74 -29.67 -9.15
C ARG A 340 -34.03 -28.91 -8.89
N LEU A 341 -33.94 -27.64 -8.49
CA LEU A 341 -35.13 -26.78 -8.28
C LEU A 341 -35.74 -26.28 -9.59
N SER A 342 -34.99 -26.23 -10.69
CA SER A 342 -35.42 -25.70 -11.98
C SER A 342 -36.05 -26.72 -12.93
N PHE A 343 -35.94 -28.02 -12.65
CA PHE A 343 -36.68 -29.04 -13.39
C PHE A 343 -37.98 -29.39 -12.66
N PRO A 344 -39.14 -28.92 -13.12
CA PRO A 344 -40.40 -29.46 -12.66
C PRO A 344 -40.50 -30.89 -13.22
N LEU A 345 -40.23 -31.87 -12.37
CA LEU A 345 -40.53 -33.27 -12.70
C LEU A 345 -42.03 -33.37 -12.91
N SER A 346 -42.42 -33.43 -14.17
CA SER A 346 -43.75 -33.79 -14.58
C SER A 346 -44.14 -35.11 -13.91
N GLY A 347 -45.02 -35.00 -12.93
CA GLY A 347 -45.88 -36.12 -12.52
C GLY A 347 -45.34 -37.08 -11.48
N THR A 348 -44.87 -36.62 -10.31
CA THR A 348 -44.97 -37.36 -9.04
C THR A 348 -44.66 -36.43 -7.87
N LEU A 349 -45.43 -36.54 -6.83
CA LEU A 349 -45.52 -35.78 -5.59
C LEU A 349 -44.21 -35.17 -5.05
N PRO A 350 -44.25 -33.94 -4.48
CA PRO A 350 -43.12 -33.35 -3.85
C PRO A 350 -42.77 -34.08 -2.56
N TYR A 351 -41.65 -34.80 -2.58
CA TYR A 351 -41.02 -35.30 -1.37
C TYR A 351 -40.20 -34.17 -0.76
N TYR A 352 -40.64 -33.70 0.39
CA TYR A 352 -39.86 -32.76 1.18
C TYR A 352 -38.62 -33.45 1.74
N VAL A 353 -37.45 -33.10 1.26
CA VAL A 353 -36.25 -33.39 2.01
C VAL A 353 -36.04 -32.23 2.99
N VAL A 354 -36.61 -32.36 4.15
CA VAL A 354 -36.21 -31.63 5.35
C VAL A 354 -34.90 -32.25 5.78
N GLY A 355 -33.84 -31.44 5.86
CA GLY A 355 -32.54 -31.84 6.38
C GLY A 355 -32.74 -32.47 7.78
N SER A 356 -32.33 -33.72 7.91
CA SER A 356 -32.37 -34.48 9.13
C SER A 356 -31.38 -33.95 10.17
N HIS A 357 -31.90 -33.35 11.23
CA HIS A 357 -31.36 -33.61 12.54
C HIS A 357 -32.41 -34.45 13.30
N GLY A 358 -31.94 -35.62 13.71
CA GLY A 358 -32.72 -36.73 14.17
C GLY A 358 -33.71 -36.41 15.28
N THR A 359 -34.83 -37.07 15.16
CA THR A 359 -35.45 -37.87 16.21
C THR A 359 -36.46 -38.78 15.52
N ASN A 360 -36.33 -40.09 15.82
CA ASN A 360 -37.27 -41.11 15.47
C ASN A 360 -38.61 -40.85 16.17
N ASP A 361 -39.67 -40.71 15.40
CA ASP A 361 -40.99 -41.16 15.85
C ASP A 361 -41.87 -41.45 14.64
N LEU A 362 -42.10 -42.75 14.45
CA LEU A 362 -43.10 -43.29 13.55
C LEU A 362 -44.45 -43.17 14.21
N SER A 363 -45.34 -42.36 13.66
CA SER A 363 -46.78 -42.59 13.80
C SER A 363 -47.51 -42.10 12.56
N LEU A 364 -48.10 -43.04 11.84
CA LEU A 364 -49.04 -42.81 10.76
C LEU A 364 -50.35 -42.24 11.31
N PRO A 365 -50.98 -41.30 10.63
CA PRO A 365 -52.44 -41.19 10.74
C PRO A 365 -53.12 -41.34 9.39
N ASN A 366 -54.18 -42.11 9.45
CA ASN A 366 -55.22 -42.29 8.46
C ASN A 366 -55.91 -40.98 8.01
N SER A 367 -56.31 -41.01 6.74
CA SER A 367 -57.04 -40.00 5.95
C SER A 367 -58.49 -39.75 6.45
N PRO A 368 -59.34 -39.03 5.69
CA PRO A 368 -59.20 -37.70 5.02
C PRO A 368 -60.40 -36.80 5.38
N THR A 369 -60.32 -35.54 5.21
CA THR A 369 -61.36 -34.65 4.65
C THR A 369 -61.07 -33.16 4.96
N GLY A 370 -61.27 -32.30 3.96
CA GLY A 370 -61.59 -30.89 4.19
C GLY A 370 -60.44 -29.91 4.07
N ALA A 371 -60.01 -29.65 2.84
CA ALA A 371 -59.09 -28.60 2.52
C ALA A 371 -59.68 -27.20 2.61
N LYS A 372 -59.12 -26.33 3.42
CA LYS A 372 -59.14 -24.88 3.21
C LYS A 372 -57.72 -24.38 3.12
N ARG A 373 -57.35 -23.91 1.92
CA ARG A 373 -56.09 -23.25 1.65
C ARG A 373 -55.98 -21.97 2.48
N ARG A 374 -55.00 -21.89 3.35
CA ARG A 374 -54.44 -20.62 3.79
C ARG A 374 -53.01 -20.56 3.26
N MET A 375 -52.74 -19.63 2.36
CA MET A 375 -51.41 -19.22 2.02
C MET A 375 -50.77 -18.60 3.26
N LEU A 376 -49.78 -19.26 3.82
CA LEU A 376 -48.83 -18.67 4.75
C LEU A 376 -47.56 -18.36 3.97
N SER A 377 -47.38 -17.09 3.74
CA SER A 377 -46.08 -16.53 3.30
C SER A 377 -45.05 -16.76 4.42
N ALA A 378 -44.14 -17.69 4.20
CA ALA A 378 -42.98 -17.86 5.07
C ALA A 378 -41.89 -16.84 4.66
N PRO A 379 -41.31 -16.12 5.61
CA PRO A 379 -40.18 -15.26 5.31
C PRO A 379 -38.92 -16.11 5.09
N LEU A 380 -38.21 -15.85 3.99
CA LEU A 380 -36.86 -16.30 3.73
C LEU A 380 -35.93 -15.66 4.77
N CYS A 381 -35.59 -16.39 5.83
CA CYS A 381 -34.43 -16.07 6.65
C CYS A 381 -33.21 -16.78 6.07
N ALA A 382 -32.38 -16.03 5.36
CA ALA A 382 -31.04 -16.48 5.05
C ALA A 382 -30.24 -16.53 6.36
N GLN A 383 -29.62 -17.65 6.66
CA GLN A 383 -28.63 -17.77 7.73
C GLN A 383 -27.43 -16.90 7.39
N SER A 384 -27.37 -15.75 8.03
CA SER A 384 -26.16 -14.94 8.14
C SER A 384 -25.53 -15.17 9.52
N TRP A 385 -24.24 -15.13 9.54
CA TRP A 385 -23.31 -15.19 10.65
C TRP A 385 -23.77 -14.45 11.92
N PRO A 386 -23.33 -14.86 13.13
CA PRO A 386 -23.85 -14.33 14.38
C PRO A 386 -23.24 -12.98 14.71
N THR A 387 -23.87 -11.90 14.30
CA THR A 387 -23.83 -10.57 14.92
C THR A 387 -24.62 -9.55 14.09
N PHE A 388 -25.96 -9.63 14.08
CA PHE A 388 -26.78 -8.45 13.83
C PHE A 388 -28.14 -8.63 14.47
N SER A 389 -28.42 -7.81 15.48
CA SER A 389 -29.71 -7.74 16.12
C SER A 389 -30.73 -7.04 15.20
N CYS A 390 -31.80 -7.72 14.82
CA CYS A 390 -32.93 -7.09 14.17
C CYS A 390 -33.77 -6.33 15.21
N ARG A 391 -33.88 -5.01 15.08
CA ARG A 391 -34.94 -4.22 15.70
C ARG A 391 -36.16 -4.20 14.77
N PRO A 392 -37.37 -4.38 15.26
CA PRO A 392 -38.56 -4.18 14.44
C PRO A 392 -38.86 -2.69 14.26
N TRP A 393 -39.19 -2.35 13.03
CA TRP A 393 -39.66 -1.01 12.66
C TRP A 393 -41.12 -0.86 13.14
N SER A 394 -41.35 0.05 14.09
CA SER A 394 -42.70 0.49 14.46
C SER A 394 -43.09 1.66 13.58
N SER A 395 -44.13 1.46 12.80
CA SER A 395 -44.89 2.52 12.15
C SER A 395 -45.68 3.28 13.22
N SER A 396 -45.49 4.56 13.31
CA SER A 396 -46.48 5.46 13.91
C SER A 396 -46.76 6.60 12.95
N THR A 397 -48.04 6.79 12.78
CA THR A 397 -48.78 7.86 12.13
C THR A 397 -48.12 9.24 12.18
#